data_0ecda32fda0f4d392b7e795aee1e1d67
#
_entry.id   0ecda32fda0f4d392b7e795aee1e1d67
#
_cell.length_a   1.000
_cell.length_b   1.000
_cell.length_c   1.000
_cell.angle_alpha   90.00
_cell.angle_beta   90.00
_cell.angle_gamma   90.00
#
_symmetry.space_group_name_H-M   'P 1'
#
loop_
_entity.id
_entity.type
_entity.pdbx_description
1 polymer ?
#
loop_
_entity_poly.entity_id
_entity_poly.type
_entity_poly.pdbx_seq_one_letter_code
_entity_poly.pdbx_strand_id
1 'polypeptide(L)'
;MSKPALIALALLVAGCGETSLTSSVSPEVLRQRAAAFRSAGKIDEATEALKQAITLQSKSSRDERSAAADLRRELASLRMSADDLAGAERLYREALDLLETSPRGADAAIINLRTQLAGLCYRQGRLDEAAGFYRSVLTVEVATLGEGHPDPLGTMSILGGLELKLGKLAEAEALFRRQLVGVQKLHGAEKRETTTVLDNLAEAMDKQGQTTEAARLREEAKRIRHKLCDEC
;
A
#
# COMPACT_ATOMS: atom_id res chain seq x y z
N MET A 1 -20.51 26.38 -27.08
CA MET A 1 -20.07 25.01 -27.46
C MET A 1 -18.63 25.12 -27.92
N SER A 2 -17.70 24.99 -27.03
CA SER A 2 -16.26 25.10 -27.25
C SER A 2 -15.61 23.73 -27.05
N LYS A 3 -15.00 23.22 -28.12
CA LYS A 3 -14.25 21.98 -28.15
C LYS A 3 -12.94 22.15 -27.36
N PRO A 4 -12.54 21.23 -26.51
CA PRO A 4 -11.19 21.24 -25.93
C PRO A 4 -10.20 20.71 -26.95
N ALA A 5 -9.04 21.34 -26.91
CA ALA A 5 -7.89 21.20 -27.77
C ALA A 5 -7.32 19.78 -27.82
N LEU A 6 -7.47 19.14 -28.97
CA LEU A 6 -6.61 18.09 -29.46
C LEU A 6 -5.40 18.79 -30.09
N ILE A 7 -4.35 19.06 -29.32
CA ILE A 7 -3.12 19.62 -29.84
C ILE A 7 -1.99 18.62 -29.63
N ALA A 8 -1.44 18.22 -30.76
CA ALA A 8 -0.08 17.80 -31.02
C ALA A 8 0.41 16.47 -30.45
N LEU A 9 0.04 15.37 -31.11
CA LEU A 9 0.90 14.21 -31.21
C LEU A 9 1.00 13.72 -32.66
N ALA A 10 1.20 14.64 -33.59
CA ALA A 10 1.46 14.31 -34.98
C ALA A 10 2.47 15.30 -35.53
N LEU A 11 3.75 15.00 -35.32
CA LEU A 11 4.85 15.54 -36.13
C LEU A 11 6.15 14.88 -35.61
N LEU A 12 6.56 13.84 -36.29
CA LEU A 12 7.98 13.45 -36.51
C LEU A 12 8.04 12.11 -37.28
N VAL A 13 7.51 12.16 -38.50
CA VAL A 13 7.94 11.27 -39.55
C VAL A 13 7.98 12.12 -40.84
N ALA A 14 9.11 12.69 -41.15
CA ALA A 14 9.60 12.91 -42.48
C ALA A 14 10.90 13.78 -42.47
N GLY A 15 12.03 13.17 -42.73
CA GLY A 15 12.98 13.67 -43.70
C GLY A 15 14.01 14.75 -43.33
N CYS A 16 15.28 14.34 -43.28
CA CYS A 16 16.48 15.07 -43.68
C CYS A 16 16.91 16.30 -42.89
N GLY A 17 17.98 16.12 -42.13
CA GLY A 17 18.79 17.19 -41.55
C GLY A 17 19.57 16.66 -40.34
N GLU A 18 20.82 16.19 -40.58
CA GLU A 18 21.77 15.89 -39.50
C GLU A 18 22.13 17.18 -38.78
N THR A 19 21.31 17.51 -37.79
CA THR A 19 21.76 18.32 -36.66
C THR A 19 21.64 17.42 -35.46
N SER A 20 22.75 17.14 -34.79
CA SER A 20 22.91 16.36 -33.60
C SER A 20 22.09 16.96 -32.45
N LEU A 21 20.79 16.72 -32.45
CA LEU A 21 19.91 16.82 -31.30
C LEU A 21 19.95 15.47 -30.60
N THR A 22 21.08 15.12 -30.00
CA THR A 22 21.08 14.28 -28.80
C THR A 22 20.47 15.11 -27.71
N SER A 23 19.16 15.34 -27.76
CA SER A 23 18.40 15.70 -26.58
C SER A 23 18.59 14.52 -25.64
N SER A 24 19.43 14.68 -24.63
CA SER A 24 19.69 13.66 -23.61
C SER A 24 18.36 13.30 -23.00
N VAL A 25 17.87 12.14 -23.37
CA VAL A 25 16.58 11.64 -22.86
C VAL A 25 16.73 11.49 -21.36
N SER A 26 16.13 12.41 -20.60
CA SER A 26 16.21 12.37 -19.14
C SER A 26 15.30 11.26 -18.57
N PRO A 27 15.61 10.75 -17.38
CA PRO A 27 14.74 9.79 -16.69
C PRO A 27 13.30 10.28 -16.55
N GLU A 28 13.11 11.59 -16.33
CA GLU A 28 11.77 12.19 -16.18
C GLU A 28 10.98 12.16 -17.49
N VAL A 29 11.62 12.46 -18.62
CA VAL A 29 10.98 12.37 -19.97
C VAL A 29 10.55 10.93 -20.25
N LEU A 30 11.37 9.95 -19.91
CA LEU A 30 11.03 8.53 -20.07
C LEU A 30 9.89 8.11 -19.15
N ARG A 31 9.84 8.61 -17.91
CA ARG A 31 8.75 8.38 -16.98
C ARG A 31 7.42 8.93 -17.50
N GLN A 32 7.41 10.16 -18.02
CA GLN A 32 6.21 10.75 -18.66
C GLN A 32 5.75 9.95 -19.87
N ARG A 33 6.69 9.50 -20.71
CA ARG A 33 6.41 8.62 -21.85
C ARG A 33 5.81 7.29 -21.41
N ALA A 34 6.33 6.69 -20.34
CA ALA A 34 5.78 5.47 -19.78
C ALA A 34 4.35 5.67 -19.27
N ALA A 35 4.07 6.80 -18.62
CA ALA A 35 2.70 7.14 -18.17
C ALA A 35 1.73 7.28 -19.36
N ALA A 36 2.16 7.89 -20.45
CA ALA A 36 1.37 7.99 -21.70
C ALA A 36 1.12 6.61 -22.33
N PHE A 37 2.12 5.74 -22.39
CA PHE A 37 1.96 4.37 -22.88
C PHE A 37 1.00 3.55 -22.02
N ARG A 38 1.11 3.66 -20.70
CA ARG A 38 0.20 2.99 -19.76
C ARG A 38 -1.26 3.43 -19.96
N SER A 39 -1.51 4.74 -20.12
CA SER A 39 -2.87 5.25 -20.38
C SER A 39 -3.43 4.80 -21.73
N ALA A 40 -2.56 4.51 -22.70
CA ALA A 40 -2.91 3.96 -24.01
C ALA A 40 -3.02 2.42 -24.02
N GLY A 41 -2.86 1.74 -22.87
CA GLY A 41 -2.87 0.28 -22.75
C GLY A 41 -1.64 -0.43 -23.31
N LYS A 42 -0.57 0.32 -23.65
CA LYS A 42 0.68 -0.18 -24.21
C LYS A 42 1.65 -0.54 -23.09
N ILE A 43 1.40 -1.68 -22.45
CA ILE A 43 2.13 -2.07 -21.22
C ILE A 43 3.60 -2.40 -21.49
N ASP A 44 3.91 -3.03 -22.60
CA ASP A 44 5.28 -3.40 -22.95
C ASP A 44 6.14 -2.17 -23.22
N GLU A 45 5.61 -1.20 -23.97
CA GLU A 45 6.30 0.07 -24.23
C GLU A 45 6.47 0.90 -22.96
N ALA A 46 5.48 0.91 -22.07
CA ALA A 46 5.58 1.55 -20.76
C ALA A 46 6.67 0.90 -19.89
N THR A 47 6.72 -0.43 -19.89
CA THR A 47 7.73 -1.22 -19.18
C THR A 47 9.13 -0.90 -19.68
N GLU A 48 9.32 -0.84 -20.98
CA GLU A 48 10.65 -0.56 -21.57
C GLU A 48 11.11 0.88 -21.30
N ALA A 49 10.21 1.86 -21.39
CA ALA A 49 10.50 3.23 -21.03
C ALA A 49 10.93 3.40 -19.57
N LEU A 50 10.28 2.70 -18.63
CA LEU A 50 10.67 2.73 -17.21
C LEU A 50 12.01 2.06 -16.96
N LYS A 51 12.34 0.96 -17.64
CA LYS A 51 13.67 0.31 -17.54
C LYS A 51 14.78 1.26 -18.02
N GLN A 52 14.58 1.95 -19.12
CA GLN A 52 15.52 2.95 -19.61
C GLN A 52 15.68 4.11 -18.62
N ALA A 53 14.57 4.61 -18.05
CA ALA A 53 14.61 5.64 -17.01
C ALA A 53 15.42 5.20 -15.79
N ILE A 54 15.21 3.98 -15.31
CA ILE A 54 15.95 3.38 -14.17
C ILE A 54 17.44 3.30 -14.46
N THR A 55 17.81 2.94 -15.70
CA THR A 55 19.21 2.82 -16.10
C THR A 55 19.92 4.18 -16.09
N LEU A 56 19.23 5.24 -16.50
CA LEU A 56 19.78 6.60 -16.55
C LEU A 56 19.72 7.34 -15.20
N GLN A 57 18.90 6.86 -14.25
CA GLN A 57 18.69 7.56 -12.99
C GLN A 57 19.91 7.50 -12.07
N SER A 58 20.44 8.65 -11.68
CA SER A 58 21.46 8.77 -10.63
C SER A 58 20.90 8.39 -9.25
N LYS A 59 21.80 8.05 -8.33
CA LYS A 59 21.48 7.67 -6.94
C LYS A 59 22.38 8.41 -5.93
N SER A 60 23.04 9.47 -6.34
CA SER A 60 24.06 10.15 -5.56
C SER A 60 23.47 10.97 -4.41
N SER A 61 22.36 11.66 -4.66
CA SER A 61 21.64 12.46 -3.67
C SER A 61 20.42 11.71 -3.12
N ARG A 62 19.81 12.26 -2.07
CA ARG A 62 18.55 11.74 -1.49
C ARG A 62 17.39 11.84 -2.50
N ASP A 63 17.27 13.00 -3.15
CA ASP A 63 16.19 13.24 -4.11
C ASP A 63 16.31 12.32 -5.33
N GLU A 64 17.52 12.07 -5.78
CA GLU A 64 17.79 11.11 -6.86
C GLU A 64 17.49 9.68 -6.43
N ARG A 65 17.76 9.28 -5.18
CA ARG A 65 17.36 7.96 -4.67
C ARG A 65 15.84 7.85 -4.55
N SER A 66 15.15 8.92 -4.12
CA SER A 66 13.68 8.95 -4.07
C SER A 66 13.09 8.78 -5.47
N ALA A 67 13.59 9.53 -6.46
CA ALA A 67 13.18 9.39 -7.86
C ALA A 67 13.47 7.97 -8.41
N ALA A 68 14.63 7.41 -8.07
CA ALA A 68 14.99 6.04 -8.46
C ALA A 68 14.09 4.98 -7.83
N ALA A 69 13.62 5.19 -6.58
CA ALA A 69 12.66 4.33 -5.91
C ALA A 69 11.27 4.44 -6.55
N ASP A 70 10.83 5.65 -6.90
CA ASP A 70 9.55 5.86 -7.58
C ASP A 70 9.48 5.17 -8.94
N LEU A 71 10.54 5.24 -9.75
CA LEU A 71 10.60 4.53 -11.02
C LEU A 71 10.46 3.01 -10.86
N ARG A 72 11.12 2.44 -9.82
CA ARG A 72 11.01 1.01 -9.50
C ARG A 72 9.61 0.64 -9.03
N ARG A 73 9.00 1.47 -8.19
CA ARG A 73 7.63 1.29 -7.72
C ARG A 73 6.63 1.29 -8.89
N GLU A 74 6.80 2.20 -9.85
CA GLU A 74 5.96 2.26 -11.05
C GLU A 74 6.14 1.01 -11.92
N LEU A 75 7.38 0.56 -12.14
CA LEU A 75 7.65 -0.66 -12.90
C LEU A 75 7.13 -1.90 -12.16
N ALA A 76 7.24 -1.96 -10.83
CA ALA A 76 6.68 -3.02 -10.01
C ALA A 76 5.15 -3.10 -10.16
N SER A 77 4.46 -1.95 -10.19
CA SER A 77 3.01 -1.89 -10.43
C SER A 77 2.62 -2.46 -11.80
N LEU A 78 3.40 -2.20 -12.86
CA LEU A 78 3.16 -2.81 -14.17
C LEU A 78 3.40 -4.33 -14.14
N ARG A 79 4.44 -4.79 -13.43
CA ARG A 79 4.69 -6.24 -13.24
C ARG A 79 3.55 -6.92 -12.47
N MET A 80 3.01 -6.26 -11.45
CA MET A 80 1.80 -6.74 -10.74
C MET A 80 0.61 -6.90 -11.68
N SER A 81 0.38 -5.95 -12.59
CA SER A 81 -0.71 -6.02 -13.57
C SER A 81 -0.53 -7.16 -14.58
N ALA A 82 0.71 -7.55 -14.84
CA ALA A 82 1.08 -8.69 -15.69
C ALA A 82 1.18 -10.02 -14.93
N ASP A 83 0.77 -10.05 -13.64
CA ASP A 83 0.88 -11.18 -12.71
C ASP A 83 2.32 -11.69 -12.48
N ASP A 84 3.32 -10.87 -12.84
CA ASP A 84 4.74 -11.12 -12.50
C ASP A 84 5.03 -10.70 -11.07
N LEU A 85 4.54 -11.51 -10.11
CA LEU A 85 4.67 -11.22 -8.68
C LEU A 85 6.12 -11.21 -8.21
N ALA A 86 6.96 -12.09 -8.76
CA ALA A 86 8.38 -12.17 -8.40
C ALA A 86 9.17 -10.94 -8.91
N GLY A 87 8.91 -10.51 -10.13
CA GLY A 87 9.50 -9.29 -10.69
C GLY A 87 9.06 -8.03 -9.93
N ALA A 88 7.79 -7.96 -9.55
CA ALA A 88 7.25 -6.87 -8.73
C ALA A 88 7.90 -6.81 -7.35
N GLU A 89 8.00 -7.96 -6.67
CA GLU A 89 8.63 -8.05 -5.35
C GLU A 89 10.07 -7.55 -5.36
N ARG A 90 10.87 -8.03 -6.32
CA ARG A 90 12.26 -7.58 -6.44
C ARG A 90 12.35 -6.06 -6.57
N LEU A 91 11.53 -5.47 -7.44
CA LEU A 91 11.53 -4.02 -7.67
C LEU A 91 11.06 -3.22 -6.46
N TYR A 92 10.06 -3.70 -5.71
CA TYR A 92 9.64 -3.06 -4.45
C TYR A 92 10.72 -3.14 -3.37
N ARG A 93 11.45 -4.27 -3.25
CA ARG A 93 12.58 -4.38 -2.32
C ARG A 93 13.72 -3.44 -2.71
N GLU A 94 14.10 -3.39 -3.99
CA GLU A 94 15.10 -2.45 -4.48
C GLU A 94 14.70 -0.99 -4.24
N ALA A 95 13.42 -0.65 -4.39
CA ALA A 95 12.91 0.68 -4.08
C ALA A 95 13.00 0.99 -2.57
N LEU A 96 12.66 0.02 -1.73
CA LEU A 96 12.73 0.15 -0.27
C LEU A 96 14.17 0.35 0.20
N ASP A 97 15.12 -0.44 -0.31
CA ASP A 97 16.55 -0.33 0.01
C ASP A 97 17.10 1.07 -0.32
N LEU A 98 16.66 1.68 -1.43
CA LEU A 98 17.07 3.04 -1.80
C LEU A 98 16.60 4.11 -0.80
N LEU A 99 15.44 3.90 -0.18
CA LEU A 99 14.87 4.87 0.77
C LEU A 99 15.35 4.63 2.21
N GLU A 100 15.59 3.39 2.61
CA GLU A 100 16.03 3.03 3.97
C GLU A 100 17.48 3.46 4.29
N THR A 101 18.30 3.71 3.27
CA THR A 101 19.66 4.26 3.44
C THR A 101 19.67 5.71 3.94
N SER A 102 18.53 6.34 4.16
CA SER A 102 18.41 7.72 4.65
C SER A 102 17.93 7.75 6.11
N PRO A 103 18.55 8.55 7.01
CA PRO A 103 18.28 8.49 8.46
C PRO A 103 16.90 9.02 8.91
N ARG A 104 16.00 9.39 8.03
CA ARG A 104 14.63 9.82 8.34
C ARG A 104 13.62 8.78 7.86
N GLY A 105 13.55 7.65 8.56
CA GLY A 105 12.80 6.45 8.19
C GLY A 105 11.28 6.49 8.31
N ALA A 106 10.64 7.66 8.36
CA ALA A 106 9.20 7.80 8.49
C ALA A 106 8.54 8.39 7.23
N ASP A 107 9.14 8.17 6.07
CA ASP A 107 8.57 8.68 4.82
C ASP A 107 7.35 7.85 4.40
N ALA A 108 6.27 8.51 4.01
CA ALA A 108 5.06 7.88 3.47
C ALA A 108 5.37 6.90 2.32
N ALA A 109 6.45 7.14 1.57
CA ALA A 109 6.93 6.25 0.53
C ALA A 109 7.40 4.88 1.07
N ILE A 110 8.08 4.85 2.22
CA ILE A 110 8.52 3.61 2.88
C ILE A 110 7.31 2.83 3.39
N ILE A 111 6.36 3.51 4.04
CA ILE A 111 5.09 2.91 4.50
C ILE A 111 4.37 2.27 3.30
N ASN A 112 4.23 3.02 2.20
CA ASN A 112 3.59 2.52 0.99
C ASN A 112 4.29 1.28 0.43
N LEU A 113 5.62 1.30 0.28
CA LEU A 113 6.39 0.16 -0.24
C LEU A 113 6.26 -1.08 0.65
N ARG A 114 6.33 -0.91 1.98
CA ARG A 114 6.14 -2.02 2.93
C ARG A 114 4.72 -2.59 2.84
N THR A 115 3.71 -1.74 2.68
CA THR A 115 2.32 -2.16 2.48
C THR A 115 2.15 -2.94 1.16
N GLN A 116 2.79 -2.49 0.06
CA GLN A 116 2.78 -3.22 -1.21
C GLN A 116 3.46 -4.58 -1.08
N LEU A 117 4.63 -4.65 -0.43
CA LEU A 117 5.33 -5.90 -0.15
C LEU A 117 4.50 -6.84 0.74
N ALA A 118 3.84 -6.32 1.77
CA ALA A 118 2.96 -7.10 2.62
C ALA A 118 1.79 -7.72 1.82
N GLY A 119 1.12 -6.92 0.98
CA GLY A 119 0.05 -7.41 0.12
C GLY A 119 0.52 -8.46 -0.88
N LEU A 120 1.74 -8.31 -1.39
CA LEU A 120 2.35 -9.26 -2.33
C LEU A 120 2.71 -10.57 -1.64
N CYS A 121 3.33 -10.53 -0.46
CA CYS A 121 3.59 -11.69 0.37
C CYS A 121 2.28 -12.43 0.74
N TYR A 122 1.24 -11.69 1.07
CA TYR A 122 -0.09 -12.26 1.35
C TYR A 122 -0.64 -13.04 0.14
N ARG A 123 -0.59 -12.46 -1.07
CA ARG A 123 -1.03 -13.13 -2.31
C ARG A 123 -0.24 -14.42 -2.60
N GLN A 124 1.02 -14.45 -2.18
CA GLN A 124 1.90 -15.61 -2.34
C GLN A 124 1.76 -16.64 -1.20
N GLY A 125 0.89 -16.39 -0.21
CA GLY A 125 0.72 -17.27 0.95
C GLY A 125 1.82 -17.15 2.01
N ARG A 126 2.75 -16.21 1.88
CA ARG A 126 3.83 -15.95 2.85
C ARG A 126 3.33 -15.05 3.97
N LEU A 127 2.42 -15.60 4.78
CA LEU A 127 1.66 -14.83 5.78
C LEU A 127 2.54 -14.24 6.88
N ASP A 128 3.58 -14.96 7.33
CA ASP A 128 4.52 -14.45 8.37
C ASP A 128 5.31 -13.23 7.88
N GLU A 129 5.76 -13.23 6.62
CA GLU A 129 6.44 -12.07 6.04
C GLU A 129 5.48 -10.89 5.87
N ALA A 130 4.26 -11.14 5.41
CA ALA A 130 3.23 -10.12 5.30
C ALA A 130 2.95 -9.47 6.67
N ALA A 131 2.79 -10.27 7.73
CA ALA A 131 2.62 -9.78 9.09
C ALA A 131 3.83 -8.97 9.57
N GLY A 132 5.05 -9.38 9.22
CA GLY A 132 6.29 -8.65 9.51
C GLY A 132 6.30 -7.24 8.91
N PHE A 133 5.93 -7.12 7.64
CA PHE A 133 5.82 -5.82 6.98
C PHE A 133 4.73 -4.95 7.61
N TYR A 134 3.51 -5.47 7.82
CA TYR A 134 2.44 -4.69 8.47
C TYR A 134 2.78 -4.29 9.91
N ARG A 135 3.51 -5.10 10.66
CA ARG A 135 3.98 -4.74 12.01
C ARG A 135 4.96 -3.56 11.96
N SER A 136 5.85 -3.54 10.97
CA SER A 136 6.77 -2.41 10.77
C SER A 136 6.03 -1.14 10.33
N VAL A 137 5.00 -1.26 9.47
CA VAL A 137 4.12 -0.15 9.08
C VAL A 137 3.40 0.41 10.31
N LEU A 138 2.74 -0.45 11.09
CA LEU A 138 2.01 -0.05 12.29
C LEU A 138 2.90 0.70 13.29
N THR A 139 4.15 0.24 13.47
CA THR A 139 5.10 0.91 14.37
C THR A 139 5.35 2.36 13.94
N VAL A 140 5.55 2.60 12.66
CA VAL A 140 5.81 3.94 12.12
C VAL A 140 4.55 4.80 12.17
N GLU A 141 3.41 4.26 11.78
CA GLU A 141 2.12 4.99 11.80
C GLU A 141 1.74 5.43 13.22
N VAL A 142 1.88 4.54 14.21
CA VAL A 142 1.59 4.89 15.62
C VAL A 142 2.54 5.97 16.12
N ALA A 143 3.82 5.90 15.77
CA ALA A 143 4.81 6.91 16.19
C ALA A 143 4.58 8.28 15.54
N THR A 144 4.06 8.33 14.31
CA THR A 144 3.91 9.57 13.54
C THR A 144 2.52 10.18 13.62
N LEU A 145 1.49 9.36 13.64
CA LEU A 145 0.08 9.77 13.55
C LEU A 145 -0.68 9.58 14.89
N GLY A 146 -0.13 8.78 15.78
CA GLY A 146 -0.81 8.36 17.00
C GLY A 146 -1.73 7.16 16.79
N GLU A 147 -1.94 6.40 17.86
CA GLU A 147 -2.67 5.12 17.82
C GLU A 147 -4.15 5.24 17.40
N GLY A 148 -4.77 6.39 17.65
CA GLY A 148 -6.19 6.64 17.31
C GLY A 148 -6.42 7.17 15.90
N HIS A 149 -5.39 7.32 15.06
CA HIS A 149 -5.55 7.75 13.68
C HIS A 149 -6.16 6.62 12.81
N PRO A 150 -6.97 6.93 11.78
CA PRO A 150 -7.56 5.92 10.89
C PRO A 150 -6.56 4.92 10.30
N ASP A 151 -5.37 5.39 9.89
CA ASP A 151 -4.36 4.53 9.24
C ASP A 151 -3.85 3.41 10.17
N PRO A 152 -3.29 3.68 11.38
CA PRO A 152 -2.90 2.60 12.29
C PRO A 152 -4.08 1.72 12.70
N LEU A 153 -5.31 2.25 12.83
CA LEU A 153 -6.49 1.43 13.11
C LEU A 153 -6.79 0.46 11.97
N GLY A 154 -6.64 0.90 10.71
CA GLY A 154 -6.74 0.05 9.52
C GLY A 154 -5.66 -1.03 9.49
N THR A 155 -4.41 -0.64 9.77
CA THR A 155 -3.27 -1.57 9.81
C THR A 155 -3.41 -2.61 10.94
N MET A 156 -3.93 -2.22 12.12
CA MET A 156 -4.25 -3.16 13.21
C MET A 156 -5.28 -4.21 12.78
N SER A 157 -6.31 -3.81 12.01
CA SER A 157 -7.32 -4.72 11.50
C SER A 157 -6.71 -5.78 10.58
N ILE A 158 -5.88 -5.36 9.63
CA ILE A 158 -5.23 -6.25 8.66
C ILE A 158 -4.26 -7.19 9.39
N LEU A 159 -3.41 -6.64 10.25
CA LEU A 159 -2.42 -7.43 11.01
C LEU A 159 -3.10 -8.42 11.96
N GLY A 160 -4.15 -8.00 12.68
CA GLY A 160 -4.94 -8.88 13.53
C GLY A 160 -5.55 -10.07 12.77
N GLY A 161 -6.09 -9.80 11.57
CA GLY A 161 -6.59 -10.85 10.69
C GLY A 161 -5.50 -11.80 10.18
N LEU A 162 -4.29 -11.31 9.94
CA LEU A 162 -3.13 -12.14 9.58
C LEU A 162 -2.69 -13.01 10.76
N GLU A 163 -2.60 -12.43 11.98
CA GLU A 163 -2.22 -13.19 13.18
C GLU A 163 -3.25 -14.28 13.51
N LEU A 164 -4.56 -14.04 13.27
CA LEU A 164 -5.58 -15.09 13.35
C LEU A 164 -5.35 -16.23 12.37
N LYS A 165 -5.00 -15.94 11.13
CA LYS A 165 -4.70 -16.96 10.11
C LYS A 165 -3.44 -17.74 10.44
N LEU A 166 -2.47 -17.12 11.09
CA LEU A 166 -1.23 -17.74 11.57
C LEU A 166 -1.41 -18.53 12.87
N GLY A 167 -2.60 -18.48 13.48
CA GLY A 167 -2.85 -19.11 14.78
C GLY A 167 -2.23 -18.38 15.96
N LYS A 168 -1.73 -17.16 15.77
CA LYS A 168 -1.19 -16.29 16.82
C LYS A 168 -2.32 -15.53 17.49
N LEU A 169 -3.12 -16.27 18.24
CA LEU A 169 -4.43 -15.81 18.73
C LEU A 169 -4.32 -14.69 19.77
N ALA A 170 -3.30 -14.75 20.64
CA ALA A 170 -3.08 -13.73 21.69
C ALA A 170 -2.64 -12.38 21.05
N GLU A 171 -1.81 -12.42 20.02
CA GLU A 171 -1.38 -11.24 19.27
C GLU A 171 -2.56 -10.61 18.53
N ALA A 172 -3.41 -11.43 17.90
CA ALA A 172 -4.62 -10.95 17.24
C ALA A 172 -5.58 -10.28 18.22
N GLU A 173 -5.83 -10.90 19.37
CA GLU A 173 -6.66 -10.34 20.45
C GLU A 173 -6.11 -8.99 20.91
N ALA A 174 -4.81 -8.90 21.19
CA ALA A 174 -4.18 -7.66 21.63
C ALA A 174 -4.36 -6.53 20.60
N LEU A 175 -4.19 -6.82 19.32
CA LEU A 175 -4.40 -5.85 18.24
C LEU A 175 -5.85 -5.38 18.15
N PHE A 176 -6.82 -6.29 18.19
CA PHE A 176 -8.24 -5.92 18.14
C PHE A 176 -8.72 -5.17 19.38
N ARG A 177 -8.18 -5.45 20.57
CA ARG A 177 -8.46 -4.67 21.78
C ARG A 177 -7.96 -3.22 21.64
N ARG A 178 -6.73 -3.04 21.15
CA ARG A 178 -6.17 -1.71 20.89
C ARG A 178 -6.99 -0.98 19.82
N GLN A 179 -7.32 -1.64 18.73
CA GLN A 179 -8.17 -1.11 17.66
C GLN A 179 -9.55 -0.69 18.21
N LEU A 180 -10.17 -1.50 19.06
CA LEU A 180 -11.49 -1.20 19.64
C LEU A 180 -11.48 0.13 20.40
N VAL A 181 -10.48 0.33 21.26
CA VAL A 181 -10.32 1.60 22.01
C VAL A 181 -10.18 2.79 21.06
N GLY A 182 -9.38 2.66 20.00
CA GLY A 182 -9.17 3.73 19.03
C GLY A 182 -10.42 4.04 18.21
N VAL A 183 -11.11 3.00 17.71
CA VAL A 183 -12.34 3.15 16.92
C VAL A 183 -13.47 3.77 17.77
N GLN A 184 -13.61 3.36 19.03
CA GLN A 184 -14.60 3.95 19.93
C GLN A 184 -14.34 5.42 20.22
N LYS A 185 -13.06 5.84 20.33
CA LYS A 185 -12.69 7.26 20.49
C LYS A 185 -12.95 8.06 19.23
N LEU A 186 -12.69 7.49 18.07
CA LEU A 186 -12.77 8.18 16.78
C LEU A 186 -14.22 8.30 16.28
N HIS A 187 -14.98 7.24 16.34
CA HIS A 187 -16.33 7.15 15.75
C HIS A 187 -17.45 7.11 16.80
N GLY A 188 -17.15 6.68 18.02
CA GLY A 188 -18.11 6.41 19.09
C GLY A 188 -18.37 4.92 19.29
N ALA A 189 -18.80 4.58 20.50
CA ALA A 189 -19.01 3.18 20.90
C ALA A 189 -20.16 2.49 20.14
N GLU A 190 -21.17 3.25 19.73
CA GLU A 190 -22.39 2.75 19.07
C GLU A 190 -22.40 3.03 17.55
N LYS A 191 -21.33 2.68 16.87
CA LYS A 191 -21.17 2.86 15.42
C LYS A 191 -20.87 1.54 14.73
N ARG A 192 -21.11 1.50 13.42
CA ARG A 192 -20.89 0.31 12.58
C ARG A 192 -19.46 -0.17 12.63
N GLU A 193 -18.51 0.75 12.62
CA GLU A 193 -17.07 0.47 12.69
C GLU A 193 -16.71 -0.29 13.96
N THR A 194 -17.31 0.10 15.09
CA THR A 194 -17.13 -0.59 16.39
C THR A 194 -17.65 -2.02 16.35
N THR A 195 -18.78 -2.28 15.68
CA THR A 195 -19.32 -3.66 15.59
C THR A 195 -18.40 -4.62 14.85
N THR A 196 -17.72 -4.15 13.81
CA THR A 196 -16.76 -4.96 13.06
C THR A 196 -15.56 -5.38 13.92
N VAL A 197 -15.06 -4.46 14.74
CA VAL A 197 -13.93 -4.75 15.63
C VAL A 197 -14.34 -5.71 16.75
N LEU A 198 -15.56 -5.54 17.31
CA LEU A 198 -16.12 -6.46 18.30
C LEU A 198 -16.25 -7.89 17.74
N ASP A 199 -16.71 -8.05 16.49
CA ASP A 199 -16.82 -9.35 15.85
C ASP A 199 -15.43 -10.00 15.63
N ASN A 200 -14.43 -9.24 15.18
CA ASN A 200 -13.07 -9.72 15.01
C ASN A 200 -12.41 -10.12 16.34
N LEU A 201 -12.63 -9.33 17.39
CA LEU A 201 -12.16 -9.65 18.73
C LEU A 201 -12.82 -10.92 19.26
N ALA A 202 -14.14 -11.05 19.08
CA ALA A 202 -14.88 -12.25 19.47
C ALA A 202 -14.39 -13.50 18.74
N GLU A 203 -14.02 -13.39 17.45
CA GLU A 203 -13.43 -14.50 16.71
C GLU A 203 -12.08 -14.93 17.30
N ALA A 204 -11.21 -13.95 17.63
CA ALA A 204 -9.92 -14.23 18.23
C ALA A 204 -10.08 -14.95 19.58
N MET A 205 -11.02 -14.50 20.41
CA MET A 205 -11.30 -15.08 21.73
C MET A 205 -11.94 -16.48 21.65
N ASP A 206 -12.86 -16.70 20.69
CA ASP A 206 -13.44 -18.02 20.47
C ASP A 206 -12.39 -19.07 20.11
N LYS A 207 -11.47 -18.70 19.19
CA LYS A 207 -10.38 -19.58 18.80
C LYS A 207 -9.42 -19.91 19.96
N GLN A 208 -9.39 -19.06 21.00
CA GLN A 208 -8.65 -19.30 22.23
C GLN A 208 -9.47 -20.11 23.29
N GLY A 209 -10.72 -20.45 22.98
CA GLY A 209 -11.62 -21.13 23.91
C GLY A 209 -12.31 -20.19 24.92
N GLN A 210 -12.18 -18.88 24.79
CA GLN A 210 -12.82 -17.86 25.65
C GLN A 210 -14.26 -17.58 25.16
N THR A 211 -15.06 -18.64 25.03
CA THR A 211 -16.37 -18.61 24.35
C THR A 211 -17.39 -17.72 25.02
N THR A 212 -17.36 -17.64 26.36
CA THR A 212 -18.30 -16.80 27.12
C THR A 212 -18.10 -15.32 26.80
N GLU A 213 -16.87 -14.85 26.81
CA GLU A 213 -16.57 -13.45 26.51
C GLU A 213 -16.79 -13.13 25.02
N ALA A 214 -16.44 -14.05 24.14
CA ALA A 214 -16.73 -13.93 22.71
C ALA A 214 -18.24 -13.79 22.44
N ALA A 215 -19.07 -14.55 23.15
CA ALA A 215 -20.53 -14.43 23.06
C ALA A 215 -21.03 -13.06 23.52
N ARG A 216 -20.48 -12.51 24.61
CA ARG A 216 -20.83 -11.16 25.11
C ARG A 216 -20.50 -10.08 24.08
N LEU A 217 -19.31 -10.13 23.47
CA LEU A 217 -18.90 -9.18 22.44
C LEU A 217 -19.82 -9.24 21.21
N ARG A 218 -20.22 -10.43 20.78
CA ARG A 218 -21.17 -10.59 19.66
C ARG A 218 -22.56 -10.05 19.98
N GLU A 219 -23.05 -10.28 21.21
CA GLU A 219 -24.34 -9.70 21.64
C GLU A 219 -24.26 -8.17 21.70
N GLU A 220 -23.15 -7.61 22.16
CA GLU A 220 -22.91 -6.16 22.12
C GLU A 220 -22.93 -5.63 20.67
N ALA A 221 -22.19 -6.26 19.77
CA ALA A 221 -22.16 -5.89 18.35
C ALA A 221 -23.58 -5.98 17.71
N LYS A 222 -24.34 -7.02 18.05
CA LYS A 222 -25.71 -7.20 17.59
C LYS A 222 -26.65 -6.11 18.12
N ARG A 223 -26.56 -5.77 19.41
CA ARG A 223 -27.33 -4.69 20.02
C ARG A 223 -27.08 -3.35 19.33
N ILE A 224 -25.81 -3.03 19.05
CA ILE A 224 -25.42 -1.79 18.34
C ILE A 224 -26.01 -1.79 16.93
N ARG A 225 -25.89 -2.90 16.18
CA ARG A 225 -26.48 -3.02 14.83
C ARG A 225 -27.98 -2.83 14.83
N HIS A 226 -28.70 -3.41 15.80
CA HIS A 226 -30.16 -3.25 15.91
C HIS A 226 -30.53 -1.79 16.15
N LYS A 227 -29.86 -1.12 17.10
CA LYS A 227 -30.08 0.30 17.37
C LYS A 227 -29.87 1.18 16.15
N LEU A 228 -28.81 0.92 15.36
CA LEU A 228 -28.54 1.66 14.14
C LEU A 228 -29.57 1.42 13.02
N CYS A 229 -30.25 0.27 13.01
CA CYS A 229 -31.35 0.01 12.09
C CYS A 229 -32.65 0.70 12.50
N ASP A 230 -32.88 0.86 13.79
CA ASP A 230 -34.11 1.50 14.32
C ASP A 230 -34.05 3.04 14.19
N GLU A 231 -32.87 3.62 14.00
CA GLU A 231 -32.63 5.07 13.82
C GLU A 231 -32.67 5.51 12.33
N CYS A 232 -32.89 4.58 11.38
CA CYS A 232 -33.06 4.86 9.94
C CYS A 232 -34.51 4.90 9.52
#